data_c393a6c9fc3dc5edaef13f09f6678a8d
#
_entry.id   c393a6c9fc3dc5edaef13f09f6678a8d
#
_cell.length_a   1.000
_cell.length_b   1.000
_cell.length_c   1.000
_cell.angle_alpha   90.00
_cell.angle_beta   90.00
_cell.angle_gamma   90.00
#
_symmetry.space_group_name_H-M   'P 1'
#
loop_
_entity.id
_entity.type
_entity.pdbx_description
1 polymer ?
#
loop_
_entity_poly.entity_id
_entity_poly.type
_entity_poly.pdbx_seq_one_letter_code
_entity_poly.pdbx_strand_id
1 'polypeptide(L)'
;GQRLSNQPIRTFAIGMESDPIDLKYAKQVADYLGTEHTEVIMNKEDLYQHLKEVIYHLETFDITTIRASMAMYILCKYIHQNTDIKVIMTGEVSDELFGYKYTDFAPNPKAFQEEASKRIKELYMYDVLRADRCISAHALEGRVPFADVDFVDYSMSIDPAKKMNVYNKGKYLLRHAFEETDYLPHDILFREKAAFSDAVGHSMVDYLKDL
;
A
#
# COMPACT_ATOMS: atom_id res chain seq x y z
N GLY A 1 -5.50 7.85 -12.62
CA GLY A 1 -6.70 7.14 -13.08
C GLY A 1 -7.85 8.11 -13.30
N GLN A 2 -8.41 8.73 -12.26
CA GLN A 2 -9.66 9.51 -12.34
C GLN A 2 -9.60 10.63 -13.39
N ARG A 3 -8.52 11.39 -13.48
CA ARG A 3 -8.38 12.48 -14.46
C ARG A 3 -8.30 12.02 -15.93
N LEU A 4 -8.07 10.74 -16.15
CA LEU A 4 -8.03 10.12 -17.49
C LEU A 4 -9.28 9.30 -17.78
N SER A 5 -10.25 9.29 -16.87
CA SER A 5 -11.51 8.56 -17.00
C SER A 5 -12.66 9.52 -17.23
N ASN A 6 -13.57 9.15 -18.12
CA ASN A 6 -14.82 9.88 -18.36
C ASN A 6 -15.93 9.53 -17.35
N GLN A 7 -15.67 8.57 -16.49
CA GLN A 7 -16.58 8.07 -15.46
C GLN A 7 -15.87 8.10 -14.10
N PRO A 8 -16.57 8.28 -12.98
CA PRO A 8 -15.97 8.09 -11.67
C PRO A 8 -15.38 6.69 -11.56
N ILE A 9 -14.10 6.60 -11.19
CA ILE A 9 -13.50 5.31 -10.89
C ILE A 9 -13.93 4.84 -9.50
N ARG A 10 -14.02 3.53 -9.33
CA ARG A 10 -14.35 2.92 -8.04
C ARG A 10 -13.09 2.79 -7.21
N THR A 11 -13.15 3.25 -5.97
CA THR A 11 -12.04 3.17 -5.01
C THR A 11 -12.49 2.51 -3.72
N PHE A 12 -11.59 1.80 -3.08
CA PHE A 12 -11.88 1.02 -1.88
C PHE A 12 -10.85 1.29 -0.81
N ALA A 13 -11.30 1.36 0.43
CA ALA A 13 -10.44 1.41 1.61
C ALA A 13 -10.98 0.49 2.69
N ILE A 14 -10.12 0.03 3.57
CA ILE A 14 -10.48 -0.82 4.71
C ILE A 14 -9.86 -0.29 5.99
N GLY A 15 -10.57 -0.38 7.10
CA GLY A 15 -10.09 -0.01 8.41
C GLY A 15 -10.77 -0.78 9.53
N MET A 16 -10.13 -0.79 10.70
CA MET A 16 -10.75 -1.30 11.92
C MET A 16 -11.86 -0.35 12.39
N GLU A 17 -12.89 -0.89 13.02
CA GLU A 17 -13.96 -0.11 13.64
C GLU A 17 -13.45 0.88 14.68
N SER A 18 -12.39 0.54 15.40
CA SER A 18 -11.91 1.29 16.56
C SER A 18 -10.97 2.46 16.26
N ASP A 19 -10.19 2.43 15.16
CA ASP A 19 -9.23 3.50 14.83
C ASP A 19 -8.82 3.49 13.35
N PRO A 20 -9.73 3.85 12.45
CA PRO A 20 -9.49 3.74 11.01
C PRO A 20 -8.78 4.98 10.45
N ILE A 21 -7.51 5.19 10.77
CA ILE A 21 -6.75 6.37 10.33
C ILE A 21 -6.76 6.52 8.81
N ASP A 22 -6.53 5.44 8.08
CA ASP A 22 -6.46 5.48 6.61
C ASP A 22 -7.82 5.76 5.96
N LEU A 23 -8.93 5.35 6.55
CA LEU A 23 -10.26 5.63 5.99
C LEU A 23 -10.51 7.13 5.88
N LYS A 24 -10.15 7.89 6.91
CA LYS A 24 -10.29 9.35 6.88
C LYS A 24 -9.56 9.99 5.70
N TYR A 25 -8.31 9.58 5.46
CA TYR A 25 -7.50 10.13 4.37
C TYR A 25 -7.94 9.60 3.01
N ALA A 26 -8.34 8.34 2.93
CA ALA A 26 -8.89 7.75 1.71
C ALA A 26 -10.18 8.49 1.28
N LYS A 27 -11.07 8.76 2.23
CA LYS A 27 -12.29 9.53 1.99
C LYS A 27 -11.99 10.94 1.51
N GLN A 28 -11.04 11.64 2.13
CA GLN A 28 -10.64 12.99 1.71
C GLN A 28 -10.12 13.01 0.27
N VAL A 29 -9.30 12.03 -0.11
CA VAL A 29 -8.81 11.88 -1.49
C VAL A 29 -9.96 11.55 -2.46
N ALA A 30 -10.84 10.66 -2.07
CA ALA A 30 -11.98 10.25 -2.88
C ALA A 30 -12.92 11.43 -3.18
N ASP A 31 -13.24 12.23 -2.17
CA ASP A 31 -14.05 13.43 -2.30
C ASP A 31 -13.38 14.49 -3.20
N TYR A 32 -12.07 14.68 -3.03
CA TYR A 32 -11.29 15.60 -3.85
C TYR A 32 -11.25 15.19 -5.32
N LEU A 33 -11.09 13.91 -5.60
CA LEU A 33 -11.01 13.38 -6.96
C LEU A 33 -12.37 13.08 -7.58
N GLY A 34 -13.45 13.04 -6.81
CA GLY A 34 -14.78 12.67 -7.28
C GLY A 34 -14.89 11.19 -7.66
N THR A 35 -14.28 10.29 -6.88
CA THR A 35 -14.37 8.84 -7.12
C THR A 35 -15.60 8.23 -6.45
N GLU A 36 -16.06 7.08 -6.96
CA GLU A 36 -17.06 6.24 -6.27
C GLU A 36 -16.34 5.43 -5.18
N HIS A 37 -16.42 5.91 -3.95
CA HIS A 37 -15.64 5.38 -2.83
C HIS A 37 -16.44 4.45 -1.92
N THR A 38 -15.86 3.30 -1.61
CA THR A 38 -16.42 2.32 -0.67
C THR A 38 -15.46 2.11 0.50
N GLU A 39 -15.96 2.29 1.71
CA GLU A 39 -15.25 1.99 2.95
C GLU A 39 -15.70 0.64 3.49
N VAL A 40 -14.76 -0.23 3.78
CA VAL A 40 -14.98 -1.54 4.42
C VAL A 40 -14.52 -1.45 5.87
N ILE A 41 -15.43 -1.73 6.79
CA ILE A 41 -15.11 -1.76 8.21
C ILE A 41 -14.95 -3.21 8.64
N MET A 42 -13.85 -3.52 9.32
CA MET A 42 -13.63 -4.84 9.91
C MET A 42 -13.52 -4.74 11.42
N ASN A 43 -13.89 -5.82 12.08
CA ASN A 43 -13.87 -5.97 13.53
C ASN A 43 -12.94 -7.12 13.97
N LYS A 44 -12.90 -7.39 15.26
CA LYS A 44 -12.08 -8.46 15.86
C LYS A 44 -12.48 -9.84 15.37
N GLU A 45 -13.77 -10.08 15.23
CA GLU A 45 -14.34 -11.36 14.78
C GLU A 45 -13.93 -11.66 13.34
N ASP A 46 -13.90 -10.65 12.47
CA ASP A 46 -13.44 -10.80 11.08
C ASP A 46 -11.99 -11.27 11.04
N LEU A 47 -11.13 -10.74 11.91
CA LEU A 47 -9.73 -11.18 12.00
C LEU A 47 -9.63 -12.66 12.36
N TYR A 48 -10.35 -13.09 13.38
CA TYR A 48 -10.30 -14.48 13.84
C TYR A 48 -10.87 -15.45 12.80
N GLN A 49 -11.95 -15.05 12.14
CA GLN A 49 -12.59 -15.86 11.12
C GLN A 49 -11.69 -16.09 9.91
N HIS A 50 -10.94 -15.06 9.48
CA HIS A 50 -10.15 -15.13 8.25
C HIS A 50 -8.68 -15.51 8.45
N LEU A 51 -8.16 -15.55 9.70
CA LEU A 51 -6.74 -15.81 9.96
C LEU A 51 -6.23 -17.11 9.31
N LYS A 52 -6.97 -18.20 9.43
CA LYS A 52 -6.58 -19.49 8.86
C LYS A 52 -6.57 -19.47 7.34
N GLU A 53 -7.55 -18.80 6.73
CA GLU A 53 -7.62 -18.64 5.28
C GLU A 53 -6.44 -17.81 4.77
N VAL A 54 -6.11 -16.72 5.46
CA VAL A 54 -4.96 -15.86 5.13
C VAL A 54 -3.66 -16.65 5.20
N ILE A 55 -3.40 -17.38 6.28
CA ILE A 55 -2.19 -18.22 6.40
C ILE A 55 -2.13 -19.27 5.29
N TYR A 56 -3.25 -19.90 4.97
CA TYR A 56 -3.34 -20.89 3.91
C TYR A 56 -2.95 -20.32 2.54
N HIS A 57 -3.48 -19.15 2.18
CA HIS A 57 -3.17 -18.52 0.90
C HIS A 57 -1.76 -17.91 0.83
N LEU A 58 -1.26 -17.41 1.95
CA LEU A 58 0.09 -16.85 2.02
C LEU A 58 1.19 -17.92 1.98
N GLU A 59 0.89 -19.14 2.41
CA GLU A 59 1.86 -20.24 2.54
C GLU A 59 3.07 -19.86 3.41
N THR A 60 2.87 -18.99 4.42
CA THR A 60 3.92 -18.55 5.34
C THR A 60 3.37 -18.37 6.76
N PHE A 61 4.25 -18.55 7.75
CA PHE A 61 4.00 -18.23 9.16
C PHE A 61 4.70 -16.95 9.63
N ASP A 62 5.25 -16.16 8.70
CA ASP A 62 5.83 -14.88 9.05
C ASP A 62 4.75 -13.92 9.57
N ILE A 63 4.89 -13.54 10.85
CA ILE A 63 3.89 -12.70 11.53
C ILE A 63 3.72 -11.33 10.87
N THR A 64 4.77 -10.76 10.31
CA THR A 64 4.72 -9.44 9.66
C THR A 64 3.89 -9.52 8.39
N THR A 65 4.14 -10.53 7.58
CA THR A 65 3.39 -10.80 6.34
C THR A 65 1.92 -11.09 6.65
N ILE A 66 1.63 -11.97 7.60
CA ILE A 66 0.25 -12.31 8.00
C ILE A 66 -0.50 -11.05 8.45
N ARG A 67 0.08 -10.29 9.39
CA ARG A 67 -0.53 -9.06 9.91
C ARG A 67 -0.85 -8.05 8.80
N ALA A 68 0.08 -7.82 7.90
CA ALA A 68 -0.11 -6.90 6.78
C ALA A 68 -1.13 -7.40 5.76
N SER A 69 -1.34 -8.72 5.69
CA SER A 69 -2.25 -9.35 4.73
C SER A 69 -3.71 -9.36 5.17
N MET A 70 -4.00 -9.36 6.49
CA MET A 70 -5.37 -9.51 6.98
C MET A 70 -6.35 -8.53 6.35
N ALA A 71 -6.06 -7.24 6.42
CA ALA A 71 -6.94 -6.22 5.86
C ALA A 71 -7.03 -6.31 4.32
N MET A 72 -5.92 -6.55 3.64
CA MET A 72 -5.92 -6.68 2.18
C MET A 72 -6.75 -7.89 1.72
N TYR A 73 -6.62 -9.03 2.40
CA TYR A 73 -7.40 -10.23 2.10
C TYR A 73 -8.90 -9.99 2.24
N ILE A 74 -9.32 -9.41 3.37
CA ILE A 74 -10.73 -9.10 3.66
C ILE A 74 -11.28 -8.10 2.63
N LEU A 75 -10.50 -7.06 2.28
CA LEU A 75 -10.89 -6.10 1.26
C LEU A 75 -11.07 -6.74 -0.11
N CYS A 76 -10.13 -7.59 -0.54
CA CYS A 76 -10.23 -8.32 -1.81
C CYS A 76 -11.44 -9.26 -1.83
N LYS A 77 -11.72 -9.94 -0.71
CA LYS A 77 -12.93 -10.78 -0.54
C LYS A 77 -14.20 -9.96 -0.71
N TYR A 78 -14.27 -8.80 -0.06
CA TYR A 78 -15.40 -7.88 -0.19
C TYR A 78 -15.61 -7.44 -1.65
N ILE A 79 -14.57 -6.99 -2.31
CA ILE A 79 -14.63 -6.54 -3.73
C ILE A 79 -15.14 -7.66 -4.62
N HIS A 80 -14.59 -8.87 -4.47
CA HIS A 80 -15.00 -10.04 -5.26
C HIS A 80 -16.48 -10.39 -5.06
N GLN A 81 -16.97 -10.34 -3.81
CA GLN A 81 -18.32 -10.77 -3.46
C GLN A 81 -19.39 -9.73 -3.77
N ASN A 82 -19.05 -8.44 -3.72
CA ASN A 82 -20.02 -7.34 -3.78
C ASN A 82 -19.92 -6.51 -5.05
N THR A 83 -19.01 -6.85 -5.98
CA THR A 83 -18.80 -6.09 -7.20
C THR A 83 -18.52 -6.99 -8.39
N ASP A 84 -18.58 -6.42 -9.59
CA ASP A 84 -18.19 -7.04 -10.85
C ASP A 84 -16.72 -6.77 -11.23
N ILE A 85 -15.98 -6.07 -10.38
CA ILE A 85 -14.57 -5.71 -10.60
C ILE A 85 -13.72 -6.99 -10.68
N LYS A 86 -12.83 -7.02 -11.68
CA LYS A 86 -11.85 -8.09 -11.89
C LYS A 86 -10.42 -7.61 -11.82
N VAL A 87 -10.19 -6.31 -11.99
CA VAL A 87 -8.86 -5.69 -11.99
C VAL A 87 -8.83 -4.59 -10.95
N ILE A 88 -7.83 -4.61 -10.10
CA ILE A 88 -7.57 -3.55 -9.10
C ILE A 88 -6.17 -2.96 -9.29
N MET A 89 -6.02 -1.69 -8.95
CA MET A 89 -4.74 -1.00 -9.02
C MET A 89 -4.24 -0.70 -7.61
N THR A 90 -2.97 -0.99 -7.34
CA THR A 90 -2.35 -0.80 -6.03
C THR A 90 -1.10 0.09 -6.12
N GLY A 91 -0.67 0.63 -4.98
CA GLY A 91 0.53 1.47 -4.86
C GLY A 91 1.79 0.74 -4.42
N GLU A 92 1.83 -0.59 -4.53
CA GLU A 92 3.00 -1.38 -4.15
C GLU A 92 4.25 -0.96 -4.94
N VAL A 93 5.43 -1.31 -4.44
CA VAL A 93 6.75 -1.02 -5.04
C VAL A 93 7.22 0.44 -4.91
N SER A 94 6.33 1.37 -4.59
CA SER A 94 6.73 2.77 -4.41
C SER A 94 7.71 2.99 -3.25
N ASP A 95 7.66 2.16 -2.22
CA ASP A 95 8.54 2.22 -1.06
C ASP A 95 9.96 1.80 -1.43
N GLU A 96 10.10 0.76 -2.23
CA GLU A 96 11.39 0.22 -2.68
C GLU A 96 12.10 1.17 -3.65
N LEU A 97 11.36 1.86 -4.49
CA LEU A 97 11.91 2.80 -5.47
C LEU A 97 12.34 4.15 -4.86
N PHE A 98 11.53 4.68 -3.94
CA PHE A 98 11.67 6.06 -3.45
C PHE A 98 12.03 6.19 -1.97
N GLY A 99 12.18 5.09 -1.27
CA GLY A 99 12.63 5.05 0.12
C GLY A 99 11.52 4.89 1.15
N TYR A 100 11.79 3.97 2.06
CA TYR A 100 11.01 3.75 3.28
C TYR A 100 11.75 2.79 4.20
N LYS A 101 11.65 2.98 5.52
CA LYS A 101 12.28 2.11 6.54
C LYS A 101 13.78 1.91 6.27
N TYR A 102 14.16 0.76 5.75
CA TYR A 102 15.57 0.37 5.60
C TYR A 102 16.39 1.35 4.76
N THR A 103 15.82 1.92 3.72
CA THR A 103 16.51 2.90 2.87
C THR A 103 16.54 4.29 3.49
N ASP A 104 15.56 4.65 4.33
CA ASP A 104 15.55 5.95 5.03
C ASP A 104 16.72 6.11 6.01
N PHE A 105 17.28 5.01 6.48
CA PHE A 105 18.45 4.98 7.37
C PHE A 105 19.77 4.78 6.63
N ALA A 106 19.78 4.78 5.31
CA ALA A 106 21.00 4.60 4.54
C ALA A 106 22.02 5.73 4.86
N PRO A 107 23.27 5.39 5.19
CA PRO A 107 24.27 6.38 5.61
C PRO A 107 24.77 7.26 4.45
N ASN A 108 24.57 6.84 3.22
CA ASN A 108 25.00 7.55 2.02
C ASN A 108 24.22 7.07 0.78
N PRO A 109 24.28 7.82 -0.34
CA PRO A 109 23.55 7.49 -1.58
C PRO A 109 23.88 6.10 -2.14
N LYS A 110 25.11 5.64 -2.01
CA LYS A 110 25.51 4.30 -2.48
C LYS A 110 24.79 3.21 -1.71
N ALA A 111 24.77 3.29 -0.37
CA ALA A 111 24.08 2.34 0.48
C ALA A 111 22.56 2.36 0.23
N PHE A 112 21.98 3.54 -0.02
CA PHE A 112 20.58 3.67 -0.45
C PHE A 112 20.31 2.86 -1.71
N GLN A 113 21.13 3.06 -2.76
CA GLN A 113 20.95 2.39 -4.04
C GLN A 113 21.16 0.87 -3.97
N GLU A 114 22.11 0.42 -3.18
CA GLU A 114 22.36 -1.01 -2.96
C GLU A 114 21.18 -1.68 -2.27
N GLU A 115 20.64 -1.06 -1.22
CA GLU A 115 19.46 -1.59 -0.52
C GLU A 115 18.21 -1.54 -1.39
N ALA A 116 17.95 -0.44 -2.12
CA ALA A 116 16.84 -0.33 -3.06
C ALA A 116 16.92 -1.41 -4.15
N SER A 117 18.10 -1.60 -4.76
CA SER A 117 18.31 -2.65 -5.76
C SER A 117 18.07 -4.05 -5.21
N LYS A 118 18.49 -4.30 -3.96
CA LYS A 118 18.21 -5.55 -3.28
C LYS A 118 16.72 -5.77 -3.11
N ARG A 119 15.99 -4.76 -2.58
CA ARG A 119 14.54 -4.84 -2.37
C ARG A 119 13.75 -5.10 -3.65
N ILE A 120 14.12 -4.42 -4.73
CA ILE A 120 13.49 -4.66 -6.05
C ILE A 120 13.70 -6.10 -6.52
N LYS A 121 14.88 -6.67 -6.33
CA LYS A 121 15.16 -8.07 -6.70
C LYS A 121 14.44 -9.09 -5.81
N GLU A 122 14.12 -8.72 -4.59
CA GLU A 122 13.51 -9.57 -3.57
C GLU A 122 12.01 -9.30 -3.37
N LEU A 123 11.35 -8.53 -4.27
CA LEU A 123 9.94 -8.16 -4.16
C LEU A 123 9.01 -9.37 -3.92
N TYR A 124 9.32 -10.50 -4.55
CA TYR A 124 8.54 -11.74 -4.43
C TYR A 124 8.57 -12.38 -3.03
N MET A 125 9.45 -11.90 -2.14
CA MET A 125 9.60 -12.41 -0.76
C MET A 125 8.86 -11.57 0.28
N TYR A 126 8.40 -10.36 -0.07
CA TYR A 126 7.90 -9.38 0.89
C TYR A 126 6.48 -8.87 0.53
N ASP A 127 6.32 -7.54 0.46
CA ASP A 127 5.00 -6.91 0.30
C ASP A 127 4.30 -7.27 -1.01
N VAL A 128 5.04 -7.54 -2.08
CA VAL A 128 4.46 -8.00 -3.35
C VAL A 128 3.95 -9.43 -3.24
N LEU A 129 4.61 -10.33 -2.49
CA LEU A 129 4.08 -11.66 -2.18
C LEU A 129 2.72 -11.55 -1.50
N ARG A 130 2.63 -10.71 -0.47
CA ARG A 130 1.40 -10.43 0.24
C ARG A 130 0.30 -9.94 -0.70
N ALA A 131 0.60 -8.93 -1.51
CA ALA A 131 -0.36 -8.35 -2.45
C ALA A 131 -0.84 -9.38 -3.48
N ASP A 132 0.08 -10.10 -4.13
CA ASP A 132 -0.23 -11.13 -5.11
C ASP A 132 -1.15 -12.22 -4.54
N ARG A 133 -0.78 -12.78 -3.38
CA ARG A 133 -1.54 -13.87 -2.75
C ARG A 133 -2.93 -13.43 -2.30
N CYS A 134 -3.05 -12.24 -1.69
CA CYS A 134 -4.36 -11.74 -1.25
C CYS A 134 -5.29 -11.42 -2.43
N ILE A 135 -4.77 -10.84 -3.50
CA ILE A 135 -5.53 -10.46 -4.69
C ILE A 135 -5.97 -11.72 -5.45
N SER A 136 -5.02 -12.63 -5.72
CA SER A 136 -5.27 -13.85 -6.49
C SER A 136 -6.21 -14.82 -5.77
N ALA A 137 -6.20 -14.88 -4.42
CA ALA A 137 -7.11 -15.69 -3.62
C ALA A 137 -8.60 -15.41 -3.92
N HIS A 138 -8.91 -14.23 -4.44
CA HIS A 138 -10.27 -13.79 -4.75
C HIS A 138 -10.52 -13.59 -6.25
N ALA A 139 -9.72 -14.22 -7.11
CA ALA A 139 -9.84 -14.14 -8.57
C ALA A 139 -9.85 -12.69 -9.10
N LEU A 140 -9.09 -11.82 -8.44
CA LEU A 140 -8.81 -10.47 -8.89
C LEU A 140 -7.44 -10.41 -9.55
N GLU A 141 -7.25 -9.48 -10.47
CA GLU A 141 -5.98 -9.17 -11.10
C GLU A 141 -5.42 -7.86 -10.51
N GLY A 142 -4.21 -7.90 -9.96
CA GLY A 142 -3.51 -6.72 -9.45
C GLY A 142 -2.72 -6.01 -10.54
N ARG A 143 -2.89 -4.70 -10.64
CA ARG A 143 -2.05 -3.83 -11.47
C ARG A 143 -1.22 -2.93 -10.57
N VAL A 144 0.10 -2.92 -10.79
CA VAL A 144 1.07 -2.22 -9.95
C VAL A 144 1.87 -1.24 -10.84
N PRO A 145 1.39 0.00 -11.03
CA PRO A 145 2.03 0.96 -11.95
C PRO A 145 3.49 1.28 -11.60
N PHE A 146 3.84 1.25 -10.30
CA PHE A 146 5.22 1.46 -9.86
C PHE A 146 6.16 0.29 -10.21
N ALA A 147 5.63 -0.89 -10.55
CA ALA A 147 6.39 -2.04 -11.00
C ALA A 147 6.50 -2.16 -12.53
N ASP A 148 6.00 -1.17 -13.27
CA ASP A 148 6.26 -1.09 -14.71
C ASP A 148 7.76 -1.07 -14.98
N VAL A 149 8.24 -1.91 -15.89
CA VAL A 149 9.68 -2.15 -16.08
C VAL A 149 10.40 -0.87 -16.50
N ASP A 150 9.83 -0.11 -17.42
CA ASP A 150 10.44 1.13 -17.89
C ASP A 150 10.45 2.18 -16.78
N PHE A 151 9.40 2.22 -15.94
CA PHE A 151 9.34 3.10 -14.78
C PHE A 151 10.35 2.71 -13.70
N VAL A 152 10.53 1.42 -13.44
CA VAL A 152 11.55 0.90 -12.51
C VAL A 152 12.95 1.28 -12.99
N ASP A 153 13.26 1.02 -14.25
CA ASP A 153 14.56 1.33 -14.84
C ASP A 153 14.85 2.85 -14.78
N TYR A 154 13.88 3.66 -15.14
CA TYR A 154 13.98 5.11 -15.01
C TYR A 154 14.21 5.54 -13.55
N SER A 155 13.39 5.05 -12.62
CA SER A 155 13.48 5.42 -11.22
C SER A 155 14.80 4.98 -10.58
N MET A 156 15.32 3.81 -10.97
CA MET A 156 16.60 3.30 -10.51
C MET A 156 17.81 4.02 -11.14
N SER A 157 17.64 4.69 -12.27
CA SER A 157 18.67 5.53 -12.92
C SER A 157 18.82 6.91 -12.27
N ILE A 158 17.83 7.37 -11.48
CA ILE A 158 17.90 8.65 -10.78
C ILE A 158 19.03 8.60 -9.74
N ASP A 159 19.81 9.69 -9.67
CA ASP A 159 20.84 9.85 -8.64
C ASP A 159 20.28 9.56 -7.25
N PRO A 160 20.75 8.52 -6.55
CA PRO A 160 20.22 8.11 -5.25
C PRO A 160 20.33 9.22 -4.18
N ALA A 161 21.24 10.19 -4.34
CA ALA A 161 21.31 11.33 -3.44
C ALA A 161 20.00 12.14 -3.42
N LYS A 162 19.26 12.17 -4.53
CA LYS A 162 17.96 12.86 -4.64
C LYS A 162 16.81 12.10 -4.01
N LYS A 163 17.00 10.80 -3.76
CA LYS A 163 15.98 9.93 -3.15
C LYS A 163 16.15 9.77 -1.64
N MET A 164 17.30 10.17 -1.10
CA MET A 164 17.56 10.09 0.34
C MET A 164 16.59 10.95 1.15
N ASN A 165 16.25 10.48 2.33
CA ASN A 165 15.35 11.18 3.26
C ASN A 165 16.09 12.33 3.98
N VAL A 166 16.41 13.39 3.24
CA VAL A 166 17.13 14.56 3.78
C VAL A 166 16.22 15.61 4.43
N TYR A 167 14.89 15.50 4.21
CA TYR A 167 13.90 16.45 4.73
C TYR A 167 13.00 15.85 5.81
N ASN A 168 13.39 14.71 6.35
CA ASN A 168 12.58 13.93 7.30
C ASN A 168 11.16 13.62 6.76
N LYS A 169 11.06 13.41 5.44
CA LYS A 169 9.84 13.07 4.71
C LYS A 169 10.13 11.90 3.77
N GLY A 170 9.64 10.73 4.12
CA GLY A 170 9.78 9.55 3.27
C GLY A 170 9.21 9.79 1.87
N LYS A 171 9.89 9.30 0.84
CA LYS A 171 9.55 9.49 -0.58
C LYS A 171 9.49 10.96 -1.01
N TYR A 172 10.35 11.80 -0.47
CA TYR A 172 10.30 13.25 -0.75
C TYR A 172 10.34 13.55 -2.24
N LEU A 173 11.23 12.92 -3.01
CA LEU A 173 11.33 13.12 -4.46
C LEU A 173 10.00 12.87 -5.19
N LEU A 174 9.32 11.77 -4.85
CA LEU A 174 8.03 11.45 -5.46
C LEU A 174 6.96 12.49 -5.08
N ARG A 175 6.91 12.92 -3.82
CA ARG A 175 5.98 13.94 -3.35
C ARG A 175 6.24 15.29 -4.02
N HIS A 176 7.49 15.71 -4.06
CA HIS A 176 7.92 16.96 -4.68
C HIS A 176 7.61 17.02 -6.18
N ALA A 177 7.69 15.89 -6.89
CA ALA A 177 7.32 15.81 -8.30
C ALA A 177 5.84 16.19 -8.58
N PHE A 178 4.98 16.12 -7.56
CA PHE A 178 3.57 16.48 -7.66
C PHE A 178 3.18 17.74 -6.87
N GLU A 179 4.13 18.42 -6.23
CA GLU A 179 3.87 19.53 -5.32
C GLU A 179 3.20 20.73 -6.01
N GLU A 180 3.63 21.05 -7.22
CA GLU A 180 3.06 22.15 -8.02
C GLU A 180 1.85 21.71 -8.85
N THR A 181 1.35 20.50 -8.64
CA THR A 181 0.19 19.97 -9.34
C THR A 181 -1.04 20.00 -8.44
N ASP A 182 -2.22 19.94 -9.07
CA ASP A 182 -3.49 19.80 -8.37
C ASP A 182 -3.98 18.32 -8.32
N TYR A 183 -3.06 17.34 -8.40
CA TYR A 183 -3.43 15.92 -8.37
C TYR A 183 -3.91 15.43 -7.02
N LEU A 184 -3.38 16.00 -5.93
CA LEU A 184 -3.77 15.69 -4.55
C LEU A 184 -3.78 16.96 -3.70
N PRO A 185 -4.59 17.03 -2.65
CA PRO A 185 -4.48 18.07 -1.64
C PRO A 185 -3.07 18.08 -1.01
N HIS A 186 -2.52 19.26 -0.74
CA HIS A 186 -1.17 19.42 -0.23
C HIS A 186 -0.95 18.71 1.11
N ASP A 187 -1.91 18.76 2.01
CA ASP A 187 -1.87 18.07 3.31
C ASP A 187 -1.84 16.54 3.17
N ILE A 188 -2.47 16.00 2.14
CA ILE A 188 -2.38 14.58 1.79
C ILE A 188 -1.03 14.24 1.17
N LEU A 189 -0.57 15.07 0.24
CA LEU A 189 0.70 14.84 -0.46
C LEU A 189 1.88 14.77 0.52
N PHE A 190 1.87 15.61 1.56
CA PHE A 190 2.93 15.70 2.56
C PHE A 190 2.59 15.11 3.93
N ARG A 191 1.52 14.32 4.02
CA ARG A 191 1.17 13.64 5.28
C ARG A 191 2.29 12.72 5.77
N GLU A 192 2.34 12.50 7.07
CA GLU A 192 3.25 11.52 7.66
C GLU A 192 2.94 10.10 7.14
N LYS A 193 3.99 9.33 6.87
CA LYS A 193 3.87 7.95 6.40
C LYS A 193 3.48 7.06 7.58
N ALA A 194 2.43 6.28 7.40
CA ALA A 194 2.10 5.13 8.26
C ALA A 194 2.20 3.83 7.46
N ALA A 195 2.59 2.74 8.10
CA ALA A 195 2.51 1.43 7.47
C ALA A 195 1.05 1.01 7.34
N PHE A 196 0.70 0.27 6.29
CA PHE A 196 -0.67 -0.19 6.05
C PHE A 196 -1.25 -0.93 7.27
N SER A 197 -0.46 -1.85 7.86
CA SER A 197 -0.88 -2.59 9.07
C SER A 197 -1.15 -1.72 10.29
N ASP A 198 -0.52 -0.55 10.38
CA ASP A 198 -0.70 0.36 11.51
C ASP A 198 -1.83 1.37 11.23
N ALA A 199 -1.96 1.80 9.99
CA ALA A 199 -2.96 2.77 9.56
C ALA A 199 -4.38 2.19 9.41
N VAL A 200 -4.48 0.87 9.21
CA VAL A 200 -5.76 0.13 9.28
C VAL A 200 -6.34 0.14 10.69
N GLY A 201 -5.48 0.11 11.72
CA GLY A 201 -5.85 0.23 13.12
C GLY A 201 -4.84 -0.47 14.05
N HIS A 202 -4.35 0.23 15.03
CA HIS A 202 -3.39 -0.34 16.01
C HIS A 202 -3.98 -1.51 16.79
N SER A 203 -5.29 -1.49 17.05
CA SER A 203 -6.03 -2.56 17.74
C SER A 203 -5.92 -3.92 17.05
N MET A 204 -5.72 -3.97 15.73
CA MET A 204 -5.54 -5.23 15.01
C MET A 204 -4.34 -6.03 15.53
N VAL A 205 -3.23 -5.37 15.85
CA VAL A 205 -2.03 -6.01 16.36
C VAL A 205 -2.28 -6.63 17.75
N ASP A 206 -2.98 -5.91 18.60
CA ASP A 206 -3.28 -6.38 19.95
C ASP A 206 -4.26 -7.55 19.92
N TYR A 207 -5.27 -7.50 19.07
CA TYR A 207 -6.20 -8.62 18.89
C TYR A 207 -5.52 -9.91 18.39
N LEU A 208 -4.53 -9.80 17.50
CA LEU A 208 -3.77 -10.95 17.00
C LEU A 208 -2.80 -11.52 18.05
N LYS A 209 -2.38 -10.74 19.06
CA LYS A 209 -1.57 -11.23 20.18
C LYS A 209 -2.38 -11.99 21.22
N ASP A 210 -3.68 -11.73 21.30
CA ASP A 210 -4.60 -12.38 22.24
C ASP A 210 -5.04 -13.80 21.78
N LEU A 211 -4.61 -14.24 20.61
CA LEU A 211 -4.81 -15.57 20.03
C LEU A 211 -3.73 -16.56 20.46
#